data_c3a9eb8f5b60f2ae6aceb6a33aa60739
#
_entry.id   c3a9eb8f5b60f2ae6aceb6a33aa60739
#
_cell.length_a   1.000
_cell.length_b   1.000
_cell.length_c   1.000
_cell.angle_alpha   90.00
_cell.angle_beta   90.00
_cell.angle_gamma   90.00
#
_symmetry.space_group_name_H-M   'P 1'
#
loop_
_entity.id
_entity.type
_entity.pdbx_description
1 polymer ?
#
loop_
_entity_poly.entity_id
_entity_poly.type
_entity_poly.pdbx_seq_one_letter_code
_entity_poly.pdbx_strand_id
1 'polypeptide(L)'
;QGVNAKIVRLAIEQEAKSKNQTMEQATKRARRLADEVAADYSSAAINFLERLLTLFVWERVFKGIDVRGLDGIRELAQSHEIIYLPSHRSHADYLLLSYILYHRGMVPPHIAAGINLNMPVVGGLLRRCGAFFMRRKFTGDPLYTAIFRSYVDALVARGYAIEFFPEGGRSRTGRLLAPK
;
A
#
# COMPACT_ATOMS: atom_id res chain seq x y z
N GLN A 1 -16.59 1.50 -11.88
CA GLN A 1 -15.51 0.97 -12.76
C GLN A 1 -15.37 1.76 -14.07
N GLY A 2 -16.46 2.27 -14.68
CA GLY A 2 -16.41 2.98 -15.97
C GLY A 2 -15.66 4.32 -15.92
N VAL A 3 -15.77 5.09 -14.84
CA VAL A 3 -15.16 6.43 -14.74
C VAL A 3 -13.63 6.33 -14.67
N ASN A 4 -13.08 5.44 -13.86
CA ASN A 4 -11.64 5.26 -13.72
C ASN A 4 -10.98 4.75 -15.00
N ALA A 5 -11.63 3.83 -15.71
CA ALA A 5 -11.17 3.38 -17.02
C ALA A 5 -11.12 4.52 -18.04
N LYS A 6 -12.11 5.42 -18.02
CA LYS A 6 -12.15 6.60 -18.89
C LYS A 6 -11.02 7.58 -18.56
N ILE A 7 -10.75 7.83 -17.28
CA ILE A 7 -9.67 8.72 -16.84
C ILE A 7 -8.31 8.19 -17.29
N VAL A 8 -8.05 6.91 -17.07
CA VAL A 8 -6.78 6.29 -17.50
C VAL A 8 -6.63 6.33 -19.02
N ARG A 9 -7.71 6.05 -19.79
CA ARG A 9 -7.69 6.13 -21.25
C ARG A 9 -7.33 7.55 -21.73
N LEU A 10 -7.98 8.56 -21.19
CA LEU A 10 -7.69 9.95 -21.54
C LEU A 10 -6.23 10.33 -21.21
N ALA A 11 -5.71 9.86 -20.08
CA ALA A 11 -4.31 10.08 -19.71
C ALA A 11 -3.34 9.39 -20.69
N ILE A 12 -3.65 8.21 -21.20
CA ILE A 12 -2.87 7.52 -22.24
C ILE A 12 -2.90 8.30 -23.55
N GLU A 13 -4.06 8.78 -23.98
CA GLU A 13 -4.21 9.60 -25.18
C GLU A 13 -3.42 10.92 -25.07
N GLN A 14 -3.46 11.56 -23.92
CA GLN A 14 -2.70 12.79 -23.65
C GLN A 14 -1.18 12.52 -23.64
N GLU A 15 -0.74 11.42 -23.04
CA GLU A 15 0.66 10.99 -23.04
C GLU A 15 1.18 10.78 -24.46
N ALA A 16 0.42 10.06 -25.30
CA ALA A 16 0.77 9.80 -26.68
C ALA A 16 0.94 11.11 -27.47
N LYS A 17 0.01 12.06 -27.31
CA LYS A 17 0.06 13.36 -27.98
C LYS A 17 1.22 14.23 -27.48
N SER A 18 1.38 14.36 -26.17
CA SER A 18 2.38 15.26 -25.56
C SER A 18 3.82 14.83 -25.81
N LYS A 19 4.05 13.52 -25.96
CA LYS A 19 5.39 12.96 -26.20
C LYS A 19 5.64 12.50 -27.64
N ASN A 20 4.70 12.80 -28.53
CA ASN A 20 4.77 12.36 -29.94
C ASN A 20 5.05 10.86 -30.10
N GLN A 21 4.31 10.04 -29.32
CA GLN A 21 4.41 8.60 -29.27
C GLN A 21 3.16 7.94 -29.85
N THR A 22 3.28 6.65 -30.23
CA THR A 22 2.11 5.88 -30.65
C THR A 22 1.24 5.52 -29.44
N MET A 23 -0.05 5.26 -29.68
CA MET A 23 -0.97 4.77 -28.65
C MET A 23 -0.48 3.46 -28.01
N GLU A 24 0.16 2.60 -28.80
CA GLU A 24 0.75 1.35 -28.30
C GLU A 24 1.88 1.61 -27.31
N GLN A 25 2.79 2.55 -27.62
CA GLN A 25 3.88 2.94 -26.71
C GLN A 25 3.36 3.54 -25.40
N ALA A 26 2.38 4.44 -25.47
CA ALA A 26 1.75 5.03 -24.31
C ALA A 26 1.02 3.98 -23.47
N THR A 27 0.31 3.05 -24.09
CA THR A 27 -0.37 1.94 -23.40
C THR A 27 0.65 1.00 -22.73
N LYS A 28 1.75 0.68 -23.38
CA LYS A 28 2.83 -0.13 -22.81
C LYS A 28 3.45 0.55 -21.59
N ARG A 29 3.65 1.88 -21.65
CA ARG A 29 4.09 2.65 -20.48
C ARG A 29 3.05 2.62 -19.35
N ALA A 30 1.77 2.78 -19.65
CA ALA A 30 0.70 2.71 -18.68
C ALA A 30 0.67 1.36 -17.92
N ARG A 31 0.84 0.24 -18.65
CA ARG A 31 0.93 -1.10 -18.04
C ARG A 31 2.14 -1.21 -17.08
N ARG A 32 3.32 -0.74 -17.50
CA ARG A 32 4.51 -0.73 -16.64
C ARG A 32 4.30 0.09 -15.37
N LEU A 33 3.61 1.24 -15.48
CA LEU A 33 3.29 2.06 -14.32
C LEU A 33 2.27 1.39 -13.41
N ALA A 34 1.29 0.68 -13.95
CA ALA A 34 0.36 -0.11 -13.17
C ALA A 34 1.08 -1.25 -12.42
N ASP A 35 2.00 -1.96 -13.09
CA ASP A 35 2.83 -3.00 -12.48
C ASP A 35 3.79 -2.43 -11.41
N GLU A 36 4.26 -1.18 -11.60
CA GLU A 36 5.07 -0.48 -10.60
C GLU A 36 4.27 -0.20 -9.33
N VAL A 37 3.02 0.19 -9.45
CA VAL A 37 2.14 0.59 -8.34
C VAL A 37 1.51 -0.61 -7.66
N ALA A 38 0.89 -1.53 -8.38
CA ALA A 38 -0.03 -2.51 -7.86
C ALA A 38 0.59 -3.52 -6.87
N ALA A 39 -0.16 -3.87 -5.83
CA ALA A 39 0.12 -5.03 -5.00
C ALA A 39 -0.20 -6.33 -5.75
N ASP A 40 0.44 -7.42 -5.34
CA ASP A 40 0.19 -8.80 -5.79
C ASP A 40 -0.19 -9.65 -4.58
N TYR A 41 -1.33 -9.34 -3.98
CA TYR A 41 -1.77 -9.87 -2.69
C TYR A 41 -1.87 -11.40 -2.70
N SER A 42 -1.16 -12.07 -1.78
CA SER A 42 -1.10 -13.51 -1.67
C SER A 42 -1.22 -13.95 -0.21
N SER A 43 -2.29 -14.67 0.11
CA SER A 43 -2.50 -15.24 1.45
C SER A 43 -1.36 -16.20 1.85
N ALA A 44 -0.78 -16.93 0.89
CA ALA A 44 0.35 -17.81 1.17
C ALA A 44 1.60 -17.03 1.57
N ALA A 45 1.86 -15.89 0.93
CA ALA A 45 2.99 -15.02 1.28
C ALA A 45 2.79 -14.37 2.67
N ILE A 46 1.56 -13.97 2.99
CA ILE A 46 1.23 -13.42 4.31
C ILE A 46 1.43 -14.46 5.40
N ASN A 47 0.92 -15.69 5.20
CA ASN A 47 1.09 -16.79 6.15
C ASN A 47 2.58 -17.15 6.35
N PHE A 48 3.35 -17.11 5.28
CA PHE A 48 4.79 -17.36 5.35
C PHE A 48 5.51 -16.26 6.14
N LEU A 49 5.24 -14.99 5.82
CA LEU A 49 5.85 -13.85 6.50
C LEU A 49 5.42 -13.80 7.98
N GLU A 50 4.16 -14.07 8.28
CA GLU A 50 3.64 -14.16 9.65
C GLU A 50 4.43 -15.17 10.48
N ARG A 51 4.59 -16.40 9.99
CA ARG A 51 5.36 -17.44 10.68
C ARG A 51 6.82 -17.04 10.91
N LEU A 52 7.44 -16.44 9.89
CA LEU A 52 8.81 -15.95 9.99
C LEU A 52 8.94 -14.84 11.04
N LEU A 53 8.02 -13.88 11.06
CA LEU A 53 8.01 -12.79 12.04
C LEU A 53 7.76 -13.32 13.46
N THR A 54 6.85 -14.26 13.65
CA THR A 54 6.58 -14.87 14.95
C THR A 54 7.85 -15.54 15.49
N LEU A 55 8.44 -16.45 14.71
CA LEU A 55 9.58 -17.25 15.16
C LEU A 55 10.88 -16.48 15.38
N PHE A 56 11.13 -15.45 14.56
CA PHE A 56 12.44 -14.78 14.56
C PHE A 56 12.42 -13.36 15.09
N VAL A 57 11.27 -12.72 15.16
CA VAL A 57 11.16 -11.31 15.58
C VAL A 57 10.37 -11.19 16.88
N TRP A 58 9.09 -11.56 16.87
CA TRP A 58 8.20 -11.24 17.98
C TRP A 58 8.52 -12.05 19.24
N GLU A 59 8.84 -13.32 19.11
CA GLU A 59 9.17 -14.19 20.27
C GLU A 59 10.60 -14.00 20.78
N ARG A 60 11.54 -13.54 19.93
CA ARG A 60 12.95 -13.42 20.32
C ARG A 60 13.40 -12.01 20.67
N VAL A 61 12.84 -11.01 20.00
CA VAL A 61 13.25 -9.61 20.15
C VAL A 61 12.34 -8.84 21.09
N PHE A 62 11.06 -9.19 21.11
CA PHE A 62 10.06 -8.50 21.93
C PHE A 62 9.49 -9.41 23.02
N LYS A 63 9.23 -8.85 24.22
CA LYS A 63 8.64 -9.56 25.35
C LYS A 63 7.13 -9.76 25.26
N GLY A 64 6.54 -9.46 24.12
CA GLY A 64 5.11 -9.53 23.85
C GLY A 64 4.58 -8.24 23.24
N ILE A 65 3.32 -8.29 22.82
CA ILE A 65 2.61 -7.18 22.17
C ILE A 65 1.33 -6.92 22.98
N ASP A 66 1.22 -5.72 23.58
CA ASP A 66 0.00 -5.27 24.24
C ASP A 66 -0.87 -4.51 23.23
N VAL A 67 -2.05 -5.06 22.93
CA VAL A 67 -2.98 -4.50 21.94
C VAL A 67 -4.22 -3.99 22.66
N ARG A 68 -4.55 -2.71 22.47
CA ARG A 68 -5.72 -2.06 23.07
C ARG A 68 -6.61 -1.43 22.01
N GLY A 69 -7.94 -1.47 22.23
CA GLY A 69 -8.92 -0.77 21.40
C GLY A 69 -9.22 -1.42 20.05
N LEU A 70 -8.78 -2.64 19.78
CA LEU A 70 -8.99 -3.31 18.50
C LEU A 70 -10.40 -3.86 18.30
N ASP A 71 -11.11 -4.19 19.38
CA ASP A 71 -12.43 -4.83 19.31
C ASP A 71 -13.45 -3.94 18.61
N GLY A 72 -13.47 -2.64 18.90
CA GLY A 72 -14.33 -1.68 18.19
C GLY A 72 -14.01 -1.55 16.69
N ILE A 73 -12.75 -1.69 16.29
CA ILE A 73 -12.35 -1.68 14.89
C ILE A 73 -12.86 -2.92 14.16
N ARG A 74 -12.86 -4.08 14.81
CA ARG A 74 -13.36 -5.32 14.24
C ARG A 74 -14.86 -5.24 13.94
N GLU A 75 -15.64 -4.62 14.81
CA GLU A 75 -17.09 -4.40 14.58
C GLU A 75 -17.31 -3.44 13.41
N LEU A 76 -16.59 -2.32 13.37
CA LEU A 76 -16.67 -1.34 12.28
C LEU A 76 -16.27 -1.94 10.93
N ALA A 77 -15.27 -2.80 10.87
CA ALA A 77 -14.78 -3.44 9.66
C ALA A 77 -15.81 -4.37 8.99
N GLN A 78 -16.90 -4.74 9.67
CA GLN A 78 -17.98 -5.53 9.08
C GLN A 78 -18.90 -4.71 8.17
N SER A 79 -18.93 -3.40 8.32
CA SER A 79 -19.88 -2.51 7.63
C SER A 79 -19.24 -1.25 7.04
N HIS A 80 -17.94 -1.02 7.28
CA HIS A 80 -17.22 0.18 6.84
C HIS A 80 -15.88 -0.18 6.23
N GLU A 81 -15.44 0.60 5.26
CA GLU A 81 -14.06 0.59 4.79
C GLU A 81 -13.16 1.21 5.87
N ILE A 82 -12.06 0.54 6.18
CA ILE A 82 -11.14 0.98 7.22
C ILE A 82 -9.87 1.55 6.59
N ILE A 83 -9.51 2.75 7.01
CA ILE A 83 -8.24 3.38 6.67
C ILE A 83 -7.40 3.48 7.95
N TYR A 84 -6.26 2.81 7.95
CA TYR A 84 -5.31 2.85 9.06
C TYR A 84 -4.30 3.96 8.86
N LEU A 85 -4.17 4.84 9.86
CA LEU A 85 -3.25 5.99 9.85
C LEU A 85 -2.29 5.90 11.05
N PRO A 86 -1.38 4.94 11.07
CA PRO A 86 -0.47 4.78 12.19
C PRO A 86 0.59 5.88 12.21
N SER A 87 1.09 6.18 13.41
CA SER A 87 2.29 7.00 13.60
C SER A 87 3.53 6.25 13.11
N HIS A 88 4.37 6.89 12.32
CA HIS A 88 5.55 6.24 11.73
C HIS A 88 6.81 6.44 12.55
N ARG A 89 7.26 5.41 13.24
CA ARG A 89 8.46 5.43 14.09
C ARG A 89 9.55 4.50 13.59
N SER A 90 9.16 3.34 13.06
CA SER A 90 10.10 2.32 12.62
C SER A 90 9.62 1.58 11.36
N HIS A 91 10.50 0.79 10.76
CA HIS A 91 10.10 -0.13 9.69
C HIS A 91 9.30 -1.35 10.21
N ALA A 92 9.21 -1.52 11.52
CA ALA A 92 8.38 -2.58 12.11
C ALA A 92 6.89 -2.19 12.14
N ASP A 93 6.53 -0.91 12.06
CA ASP A 93 5.17 -0.43 12.30
C ASP A 93 4.14 -1.08 11.37
N TYR A 94 4.40 -1.08 10.07
CA TYR A 94 3.48 -1.67 9.08
C TYR A 94 3.45 -3.21 9.16
N LEU A 95 4.56 -3.84 9.53
CA LEU A 95 4.60 -5.29 9.77
C LEU A 95 3.84 -5.66 11.03
N LEU A 96 3.98 -4.85 12.08
CA LEU A 96 3.32 -5.07 13.36
C LEU A 96 1.80 -4.93 13.25
N LEU A 97 1.30 -3.89 12.58
CA LEU A 97 -0.12 -3.70 12.38
C LEU A 97 -0.74 -4.85 11.59
N SER A 98 -0.14 -5.22 10.46
CA SER A 98 -0.58 -6.36 9.66
C SER A 98 -0.57 -7.67 10.46
N TYR A 99 0.47 -7.91 11.25
CA TYR A 99 0.59 -9.07 12.14
C TYR A 99 -0.54 -9.12 13.18
N ILE A 100 -0.80 -8.00 13.88
CA ILE A 100 -1.85 -7.90 14.89
C ILE A 100 -3.23 -8.19 14.28
N LEU A 101 -3.53 -7.55 13.15
CA LEU A 101 -4.82 -7.73 12.46
C LEU A 101 -5.01 -9.18 12.02
N TYR A 102 -3.98 -9.79 11.45
CA TYR A 102 -4.01 -11.19 11.03
C TYR A 102 -4.32 -12.14 12.21
N HIS A 103 -3.63 -11.98 13.35
CA HIS A 103 -3.85 -12.80 14.54
C HIS A 103 -5.22 -12.56 15.22
N ARG A 104 -5.88 -11.45 14.90
CA ARG A 104 -7.26 -11.18 15.35
C ARG A 104 -8.32 -11.60 14.33
N GLY A 105 -7.93 -12.37 13.29
CA GLY A 105 -8.83 -12.86 12.26
C GLY A 105 -9.36 -11.77 11.33
N MET A 106 -8.64 -10.65 11.24
CA MET A 106 -8.92 -9.56 10.30
C MET A 106 -8.01 -9.65 9.08
N VAL A 107 -8.48 -9.15 7.94
CA VAL A 107 -7.67 -9.11 6.72
C VAL A 107 -6.62 -8.01 6.84
N PRO A 108 -5.32 -8.30 6.66
CA PRO A 108 -4.30 -7.26 6.62
C PRO A 108 -4.57 -6.23 5.52
N PRO A 109 -4.29 -4.94 5.77
CA PRO A 109 -4.56 -3.87 4.83
C PRO A 109 -3.62 -3.86 3.63
N HIS A 110 -4.02 -3.18 2.57
CA HIS A 110 -3.09 -2.76 1.52
C HIS A 110 -2.26 -1.58 2.04
N ILE A 111 -0.92 -1.71 1.98
CA ILE A 111 0.01 -0.77 2.60
C ILE A 111 0.61 0.16 1.54
N ALA A 112 0.41 1.47 1.68
CA ALA A 112 1.07 2.46 0.85
C ALA A 112 2.55 2.57 1.22
N ALA A 113 3.42 2.05 0.39
CA ALA A 113 4.86 2.01 0.60
C ALA A 113 5.60 2.96 -0.36
N GLY A 114 6.66 3.60 0.12
CA GLY A 114 7.53 4.38 -0.76
C GLY A 114 8.24 3.50 -1.79
N ILE A 115 8.39 4.00 -3.03
CA ILE A 115 9.03 3.27 -4.14
C ILE A 115 10.45 2.79 -3.81
N ASN A 116 11.13 3.42 -2.87
CA ASN A 116 12.45 3.02 -2.39
C ASN A 116 12.46 1.64 -1.69
N LEU A 117 11.31 1.14 -1.26
CA LEU A 117 11.17 -0.20 -0.68
C LEU A 117 10.93 -1.28 -1.76
N ASN A 118 10.73 -0.89 -3.01
CA ASN A 118 10.59 -1.81 -4.14
C ASN A 118 11.96 -2.32 -4.61
N MET A 119 12.74 -2.86 -3.69
CA MET A 119 14.04 -3.47 -3.96
C MET A 119 13.89 -4.92 -4.44
N PRO A 120 14.87 -5.45 -5.17
CA PRO A 120 14.90 -6.86 -5.53
C PRO A 120 14.67 -7.75 -4.29
N VAL A 121 13.90 -8.83 -4.43
CA VAL A 121 13.47 -9.79 -3.40
C VAL A 121 12.53 -9.17 -2.36
N VAL A 122 12.97 -8.13 -1.63
CA VAL A 122 12.18 -7.48 -0.57
C VAL A 122 10.90 -6.84 -1.12
N GLY A 123 11.02 -6.08 -2.22
CA GLY A 123 9.87 -5.46 -2.86
C GLY A 123 8.84 -6.47 -3.36
N GLY A 124 9.30 -7.60 -3.92
CA GLY A 124 8.42 -8.69 -4.33
C GLY A 124 7.67 -9.34 -3.16
N LEU A 125 8.35 -9.56 -2.03
CA LEU A 125 7.71 -10.09 -0.83
C LEU A 125 6.69 -9.10 -0.26
N LEU A 126 7.08 -7.82 -0.10
CA LEU A 126 6.18 -6.79 0.40
C LEU A 126 4.95 -6.64 -0.49
N ARG A 127 5.12 -6.67 -1.81
CA ARG A 127 4.04 -6.63 -2.80
C ARG A 127 3.04 -7.76 -2.61
N ARG A 128 3.52 -8.98 -2.39
CA ARG A 128 2.68 -10.15 -2.10
C ARG A 128 2.01 -10.07 -0.73
N CYS A 129 2.56 -9.31 0.20
CA CYS A 129 1.95 -9.03 1.50
C CYS A 129 1.04 -7.80 1.50
N GLY A 130 0.67 -7.27 0.33
CA GLY A 130 -0.29 -6.19 0.19
C GLY A 130 0.31 -4.80 0.01
N ALA A 131 1.64 -4.65 -0.03
CA ALA A 131 2.24 -3.35 -0.29
C ALA A 131 2.03 -2.91 -1.75
N PHE A 132 1.56 -1.69 -1.95
CA PHE A 132 1.55 -0.98 -3.21
C PHE A 132 2.49 0.22 -3.15
N PHE A 133 3.14 0.52 -4.28
CA PHE A 133 4.27 1.44 -4.25
C PHE A 133 3.92 2.80 -4.80
N MET A 134 4.38 3.84 -4.08
CA MET A 134 4.12 5.24 -4.38
C MET A 134 5.43 5.99 -4.59
N ARG A 135 5.51 6.75 -5.69
CA ARG A 135 6.62 7.69 -5.92
C ARG A 135 6.50 8.87 -4.97
N ARG A 136 7.64 9.45 -4.58
CA ARG A 136 7.67 10.62 -3.69
C ARG A 136 7.12 11.89 -4.33
N LYS A 137 7.17 11.99 -5.66
CA LYS A 137 6.70 13.14 -6.43
C LYS A 137 5.80 12.67 -7.55
N PHE A 138 4.63 13.23 -7.64
CA PHE A 138 3.65 13.03 -8.72
C PHE A 138 3.75 14.11 -9.80
N THR A 139 4.40 15.24 -9.48
CA THR A 139 4.49 16.42 -10.34
C THR A 139 5.22 16.08 -11.63
N GLY A 140 4.61 16.42 -12.77
CA GLY A 140 5.21 16.22 -14.09
C GLY A 140 4.92 14.87 -14.74
N ASP A 141 4.15 13.96 -14.11
CA ASP A 141 3.73 12.69 -14.70
C ASP A 141 2.21 12.45 -14.56
N PRO A 142 1.40 13.10 -15.44
CA PRO A 142 -0.06 12.96 -15.39
C PRO A 142 -0.54 11.52 -15.58
N LEU A 143 0.13 10.74 -16.42
CA LEU A 143 -0.20 9.34 -16.65
C LEU A 143 -0.01 8.49 -15.37
N TYR A 144 1.12 8.67 -14.69
CA TYR A 144 1.36 8.03 -13.41
C TYR A 144 0.28 8.41 -12.38
N THR A 145 -0.04 9.70 -12.28
CA THR A 145 -1.05 10.21 -11.36
C THR A 145 -2.42 9.58 -11.63
N ALA A 146 -2.84 9.48 -12.89
CA ALA A 146 -4.11 8.88 -13.28
C ALA A 146 -4.16 7.39 -12.92
N ILE A 147 -3.07 6.65 -13.16
CA ILE A 147 -2.97 5.23 -12.84
C ILE A 147 -3.00 5.00 -11.34
N PHE A 148 -2.21 5.76 -10.59
CA PHE A 148 -2.15 5.66 -9.13
C PHE A 148 -3.52 5.93 -8.47
N ARG A 149 -4.17 7.02 -8.86
CA ARG A 149 -5.52 7.35 -8.38
C ARG A 149 -6.53 6.26 -8.71
N SER A 150 -6.53 5.80 -9.97
CA SER A 150 -7.41 4.70 -10.40
C SER A 150 -7.19 3.42 -9.62
N TYR A 151 -5.96 3.11 -9.23
CA TYR A 151 -5.63 1.96 -8.40
C TYR A 151 -6.18 2.11 -6.98
N VAL A 152 -5.94 3.25 -6.32
CA VAL A 152 -6.45 3.52 -4.97
C VAL A 152 -7.99 3.53 -4.94
N ASP A 153 -8.62 4.18 -5.92
CA ASP A 153 -10.08 4.17 -6.07
C ASP A 153 -10.63 2.74 -6.23
N ALA A 154 -9.91 1.88 -6.95
CA ALA A 154 -10.31 0.49 -7.12
C ALA A 154 -10.19 -0.33 -5.82
N LEU A 155 -9.19 -0.03 -4.96
CA LEU A 155 -9.07 -0.65 -3.64
C LEU A 155 -10.24 -0.24 -2.74
N VAL A 156 -10.53 1.06 -2.66
CA VAL A 156 -11.66 1.60 -1.87
C VAL A 156 -12.98 1.04 -2.38
N ALA A 157 -13.24 1.08 -3.68
CA ALA A 157 -14.49 0.59 -4.26
C ALA A 157 -14.74 -0.91 -4.06
N ARG A 158 -13.69 -1.67 -3.72
CA ARG A 158 -13.79 -3.11 -3.38
C ARG A 158 -13.86 -3.36 -1.87
N GLY A 159 -13.87 -2.31 -1.05
CA GLY A 159 -13.91 -2.41 0.41
C GLY A 159 -12.61 -2.92 1.04
N TYR A 160 -11.48 -2.79 0.34
CA TYR A 160 -10.19 -3.18 0.92
C TYR A 160 -9.71 -2.12 1.92
N ALA A 161 -9.27 -2.58 3.09
CA ALA A 161 -8.60 -1.72 4.06
C ALA A 161 -7.26 -1.21 3.51
N ILE A 162 -6.96 0.06 3.80
CA ILE A 162 -5.72 0.71 3.36
C ILE A 162 -4.97 1.23 4.58
N GLU A 163 -3.65 1.07 4.58
CA GLU A 163 -2.74 1.66 5.56
C GLU A 163 -1.81 2.65 4.87
N PHE A 164 -1.69 3.85 5.41
CA PHE A 164 -0.66 4.80 5.00
C PHE A 164 -0.20 5.68 6.15
N PHE A 165 1.01 6.19 6.03
CA PHE A 165 1.64 7.03 7.03
C PHE A 165 1.56 8.50 6.60
N PRO A 166 0.63 9.30 7.16
CA PRO A 166 0.40 10.67 6.73
C PRO A 166 1.60 11.58 6.96
N GLU A 167 2.49 11.21 7.88
CA GLU A 167 3.71 11.93 8.19
C GLU A 167 4.74 11.92 7.03
N GLY A 168 4.62 11.00 6.07
CA GLY A 168 5.51 10.88 4.92
C GLY A 168 6.98 10.59 5.26
N GLY A 169 7.28 10.29 6.51
CA GLY A 169 8.61 9.94 7.00
C GLY A 169 8.58 9.49 8.45
N ARG A 170 9.67 8.86 8.94
CA ARG A 170 9.76 8.36 10.30
C ARG A 170 10.11 9.47 11.30
N SER A 171 9.41 9.50 12.42
CA SER A 171 9.75 10.33 13.56
C SER A 171 11.01 9.79 14.26
N ARG A 172 12.04 10.62 14.38
CA ARG A 172 13.28 10.27 15.13
C ARG A 172 13.16 10.51 16.62
N THR A 173 12.25 11.39 17.03
CA THR A 173 12.05 11.78 18.43
C THR A 173 10.90 11.05 19.08
N GLY A 174 10.18 10.21 18.36
CA GLY A 174 8.95 9.55 18.81
C GLY A 174 7.71 10.45 18.85
N ARG A 175 7.84 11.75 18.54
CA ARG A 175 6.71 12.67 18.43
C ARG A 175 6.01 12.50 17.09
N LEU A 176 4.70 12.70 17.07
CA LEU A 176 3.93 12.72 15.84
C LEU A 176 4.39 13.90 14.97
N LEU A 177 4.69 13.63 13.72
CA LEU A 177 5.04 14.67 12.74
C LEU A 177 3.76 15.22 12.10
N ALA A 178 3.84 16.47 11.61
CA ALA A 178 2.74 17.05 10.85
C ALA A 178 2.50 16.23 9.57
N PRO A 179 1.23 16.02 9.19
CA PRO A 179 0.89 15.36 7.93
C PRO A 179 1.38 16.19 6.74
N LYS A 180 1.74 15.52 5.66
CA LYS A 180 2.19 16.12 4.40
C LYS A 180 1.07 16.16 3.37
#